data_ce2aba24cedea354f2cf0ad6e61b6aad
#
_entry.id   ce2aba24cedea354f2cf0ad6e61b6aad
#
_cell.length_a   1.000
_cell.length_b   1.000
_cell.length_c   1.000
_cell.angle_alpha   90.00
_cell.angle_beta   90.00
_cell.angle_gamma   90.00
#
_symmetry.space_group_name_H-M   'P 1'
#
loop_
_entity.id
_entity.type
_entity.pdbx_description
1 polymer ?
#
loop_
_entity_poly.entity_id
_entity_poly.type
_entity_poly.pdbx_seq_one_letter_code
_entity_poly.pdbx_strand_id
1 'polypeptide(L)'
;APIGGYGTYAYSINGGAGWQGAGLFNGLAPGTYDVRIRDAANTACVIVLNNALTITEPAILDANVNSTNVTCFGANNGTITITSPTGGYGTYEYSRNGGTTWQASGSFTNLLPGSYNVQIRDRAHIACVIVLNPALVITQPAVLSGTVASTNVTCFGAGNGTITISNPLGGYGTYGYSINGGTTWQSSGIFSGLSPATYNVRIRDAAWPTCEITLNAALVITQPAVLS
;
A
#
# COMPACT_ATOMS: atom_id res chain seq x y z
N ALA A 1 14.10 -11.67 -49.57
CA ALA A 1 13.85 -12.92 -50.30
C ALA A 1 15.19 -13.56 -50.64
N PRO A 2 15.37 -14.89 -50.47
CA PRO A 2 16.59 -15.58 -50.88
C PRO A 2 16.70 -15.60 -52.41
N ILE A 3 17.94 -15.63 -52.90
CA ILE A 3 18.27 -15.66 -54.31
C ILE A 3 19.28 -16.80 -54.59
N GLY A 4 19.30 -17.32 -55.80
CA GLY A 4 20.19 -18.40 -56.21
C GLY A 4 19.58 -19.80 -56.03
N GLY A 5 20.37 -20.85 -56.31
CA GLY A 5 19.90 -22.23 -56.30
C GLY A 5 18.84 -22.49 -57.38
N TYR A 6 17.99 -23.47 -57.13
CA TYR A 6 16.89 -23.85 -58.02
C TYR A 6 15.55 -23.17 -57.68
N GLY A 7 15.57 -22.15 -56.78
CA GLY A 7 14.41 -21.32 -56.49
C GLY A 7 13.42 -21.85 -55.42
N THR A 8 13.69 -23.02 -54.86
CA THR A 8 12.94 -23.59 -53.75
C THR A 8 13.84 -23.70 -52.53
N TYR A 9 13.36 -23.22 -51.37
CA TYR A 9 14.21 -23.09 -50.18
C TYR A 9 13.60 -23.79 -48.96
N ALA A 10 14.47 -24.31 -48.11
CA ALA A 10 14.12 -24.76 -46.78
C ALA A 10 15.03 -24.06 -45.74
N TYR A 11 14.45 -23.82 -44.56
CA TYR A 11 15.07 -23.04 -43.49
C TYR A 11 15.18 -23.88 -42.21
N SER A 12 16.25 -23.66 -41.47
CA SER A 12 16.53 -24.30 -40.20
C SER A 12 16.99 -23.25 -39.16
N ILE A 13 16.66 -23.47 -37.90
CA ILE A 13 17.15 -22.69 -36.75
C ILE A 13 17.92 -23.53 -35.71
N ASN A 14 18.18 -24.81 -36.04
CA ASN A 14 18.86 -25.76 -35.15
C ASN A 14 20.08 -26.44 -35.83
N GLY A 15 20.81 -25.64 -36.59
CA GLY A 15 22.03 -26.13 -37.25
C GLY A 15 21.80 -27.15 -38.37
N GLY A 16 20.56 -27.25 -38.88
CA GLY A 16 20.24 -28.21 -39.92
C GLY A 16 19.68 -29.54 -39.43
N ALA A 17 19.41 -29.70 -38.13
CA ALA A 17 18.78 -30.90 -37.59
C ALA A 17 17.29 -31.01 -37.98
N GLY A 18 16.62 -29.87 -38.24
CA GLY A 18 15.26 -29.79 -38.75
C GLY A 18 15.12 -28.71 -39.81
N TRP A 19 14.24 -28.94 -40.83
CA TRP A 19 14.04 -28.04 -41.96
C TRP A 19 12.55 -27.83 -42.24
N GLN A 20 12.16 -26.59 -42.59
CA GLN A 20 10.81 -26.27 -43.07
C GLN A 20 10.85 -25.35 -44.28
N GLY A 21 9.78 -25.34 -45.09
CA GLY A 21 9.70 -24.53 -46.30
C GLY A 21 9.42 -23.06 -46.06
N ALA A 22 8.86 -22.70 -44.89
CA ALA A 22 8.62 -21.31 -44.53
C ALA A 22 9.82 -20.73 -43.73
N GLY A 23 10.22 -19.50 -44.05
CA GLY A 23 11.30 -18.82 -43.34
C GLY A 23 10.85 -18.10 -42.06
N LEU A 24 9.60 -18.30 -41.62
CA LEU A 24 9.07 -17.73 -40.38
C LEU A 24 9.01 -18.80 -39.28
N PHE A 25 9.65 -18.52 -38.15
CA PHE A 25 9.64 -19.34 -36.94
C PHE A 25 9.00 -18.53 -35.83
N ASN A 26 7.91 -19.01 -35.23
CA ASN A 26 7.16 -18.34 -34.16
C ASN A 26 7.32 -19.09 -32.84
N GLY A 27 7.09 -18.36 -31.73
CA GLY A 27 7.08 -18.95 -30.39
C GLY A 27 8.44 -19.45 -29.93
N LEU A 28 9.53 -18.84 -30.40
CA LEU A 28 10.88 -19.22 -30.01
C LEU A 28 11.16 -18.78 -28.56
N ALA A 29 11.71 -19.69 -27.75
CA ALA A 29 12.19 -19.41 -26.42
C ALA A 29 13.48 -18.57 -26.47
N PRO A 30 13.86 -17.87 -25.39
CA PRO A 30 15.18 -17.28 -25.25
C PRO A 30 16.26 -18.34 -25.45
N GLY A 31 17.30 -17.98 -26.20
CA GLY A 31 18.36 -18.93 -26.56
C GLY A 31 19.17 -18.50 -27.76
N THR A 32 20.11 -19.35 -28.16
CA THR A 32 20.97 -19.14 -29.32
C THR A 32 20.56 -20.14 -30.41
N TYR A 33 20.37 -19.64 -31.63
CA TYR A 33 19.88 -20.38 -32.78
C TYR A 33 20.92 -20.36 -33.90
N ASP A 34 21.20 -21.54 -34.48
CA ASP A 34 22.02 -21.67 -35.68
C ASP A 34 21.07 -21.67 -36.91
N VAL A 35 20.99 -20.50 -37.55
CA VAL A 35 20.07 -20.25 -38.66
C VAL A 35 20.72 -20.57 -39.98
N ARG A 36 20.07 -21.47 -40.74
CA ARG A 36 20.56 -21.93 -42.04
C ARG A 36 19.45 -21.92 -43.10
N ILE A 37 19.87 -21.81 -44.35
CA ILE A 37 19.04 -22.00 -45.52
C ILE A 37 19.68 -23.08 -46.41
N ARG A 38 18.86 -23.85 -47.07
CA ARG A 38 19.30 -24.78 -48.11
C ARG A 38 18.41 -24.73 -49.34
N ASP A 39 18.93 -25.16 -50.44
CA ASP A 39 18.12 -25.49 -51.63
C ASP A 39 17.27 -26.74 -51.33
N ALA A 40 15.95 -26.66 -51.51
CA ALA A 40 15.05 -27.80 -51.23
C ALA A 40 15.13 -28.90 -52.26
N ALA A 41 15.54 -28.56 -53.51
CA ALA A 41 15.75 -29.53 -54.56
C ALA A 41 17.13 -30.21 -54.50
N ASN A 42 18.14 -29.49 -53.94
CA ASN A 42 19.49 -29.99 -53.73
C ASN A 42 19.93 -29.77 -52.29
N THR A 43 19.58 -30.70 -51.41
CA THR A 43 19.73 -30.59 -49.96
C THR A 43 21.17 -30.53 -49.46
N ALA A 44 22.17 -30.80 -50.28
CA ALA A 44 23.58 -30.63 -49.99
C ALA A 44 24.04 -29.16 -50.06
N CYS A 45 23.28 -28.29 -50.75
CA CYS A 45 23.57 -26.85 -50.88
C CYS A 45 23.04 -26.10 -49.64
N VAL A 46 23.83 -26.06 -48.58
CA VAL A 46 23.47 -25.40 -47.30
C VAL A 46 24.34 -24.17 -47.11
N ILE A 47 23.71 -23.07 -46.68
CA ILE A 47 24.38 -21.82 -46.25
C ILE A 47 24.02 -21.52 -44.82
N VAL A 48 25.00 -21.17 -43.99
CA VAL A 48 24.82 -20.63 -42.64
C VAL A 48 24.50 -19.15 -42.78
N LEU A 49 23.32 -18.72 -42.34
CA LEU A 49 22.90 -17.32 -42.32
C LEU A 49 23.38 -16.61 -41.04
N ASN A 50 23.25 -17.28 -39.90
CA ASN A 50 23.74 -16.82 -38.60
C ASN A 50 23.87 -18.04 -37.69
N ASN A 51 25.09 -18.37 -37.27
CA ASN A 51 25.35 -19.55 -36.44
C ASN A 51 25.12 -19.30 -34.92
N ALA A 52 24.82 -18.05 -34.52
CA ALA A 52 24.64 -17.66 -33.13
C ALA A 52 23.62 -16.50 -32.95
N LEU A 53 22.47 -16.61 -33.66
CA LEU A 53 21.38 -15.65 -33.48
C LEU A 53 20.79 -15.80 -32.08
N THR A 54 20.88 -14.72 -31.27
CA THR A 54 20.40 -14.75 -29.88
C THR A 54 19.02 -14.14 -29.78
N ILE A 55 18.10 -14.84 -29.14
CA ILE A 55 16.83 -14.32 -28.64
C ILE A 55 16.96 -14.21 -27.13
N THR A 56 16.68 -13.05 -26.59
CA THR A 56 16.76 -12.75 -25.14
C THR A 56 15.38 -12.47 -24.58
N GLU A 57 15.24 -12.69 -23.27
CA GLU A 57 14.12 -12.22 -22.49
C GLU A 57 14.60 -11.19 -21.43
N PRO A 58 13.75 -10.26 -21.01
CA PRO A 58 14.09 -9.35 -19.92
C PRO A 58 14.14 -10.09 -18.59
N ALA A 59 14.85 -9.53 -17.61
CA ALA A 59 14.80 -10.01 -16.24
C ALA A 59 13.35 -9.92 -15.68
N ILE A 60 13.04 -10.77 -14.71
CA ILE A 60 11.73 -10.79 -14.04
C ILE A 60 11.51 -9.44 -13.35
N LEU A 61 10.26 -8.92 -13.45
CA LEU A 61 9.84 -7.73 -12.75
C LEU A 61 9.86 -7.95 -11.24
N ASP A 62 10.39 -6.98 -10.50
CA ASP A 62 10.38 -6.94 -9.04
C ASP A 62 10.37 -5.50 -8.52
N ALA A 63 9.95 -5.28 -7.28
CA ALA A 63 10.00 -4.00 -6.59
C ALA A 63 9.77 -4.17 -5.08
N ASN A 64 10.24 -3.21 -4.29
CA ASN A 64 9.96 -3.15 -2.86
C ASN A 64 8.58 -2.55 -2.59
N VAL A 65 7.82 -3.16 -1.68
CA VAL A 65 6.50 -2.68 -1.26
C VAL A 65 6.54 -2.33 0.23
N ASN A 66 6.19 -1.08 0.55
CA ASN A 66 6.03 -0.59 1.92
C ASN A 66 4.61 -0.05 2.11
N SER A 67 4.12 -0.06 3.34
CA SER A 67 2.81 0.50 3.67
C SER A 67 2.81 1.18 5.03
N THR A 68 1.88 2.10 5.23
CA THR A 68 1.55 2.67 6.53
C THR A 68 0.08 2.44 6.83
N ASN A 69 -0.22 2.12 8.08
CA ASN A 69 -1.59 1.98 8.56
C ASN A 69 -2.28 3.34 8.71
N VAL A 70 -3.59 3.32 8.81
CA VAL A 70 -4.41 4.50 9.11
C VAL A 70 -4.14 4.96 10.54
N THR A 71 -3.88 6.24 10.76
CA THR A 71 -3.45 6.79 12.05
C THR A 71 -4.56 6.93 13.08
N CYS A 72 -5.80 7.23 12.64
CA CYS A 72 -6.98 7.35 13.50
C CYS A 72 -8.12 6.51 12.94
N PHE A 73 -9.04 6.08 13.80
CA PHE A 73 -10.25 5.44 13.32
C PHE A 73 -10.98 6.37 12.30
N GLY A 74 -11.20 5.86 11.09
CA GLY A 74 -11.89 6.58 10.02
C GLY A 74 -11.09 7.67 9.30
N ALA A 75 -9.80 7.86 9.58
CA ALA A 75 -9.00 8.93 8.97
C ALA A 75 -8.66 8.69 7.49
N ASN A 76 -8.71 7.44 7.00
CA ASN A 76 -8.49 7.08 5.60
C ASN A 76 -7.17 7.63 5.02
N ASN A 77 -6.10 7.60 5.80
CA ASN A 77 -4.79 8.15 5.44
C ASN A 77 -3.69 7.07 5.36
N GLY A 78 -4.07 5.81 5.18
CA GLY A 78 -3.14 4.73 4.87
C GLY A 78 -2.39 4.97 3.57
N THR A 79 -1.21 4.39 3.42
CA THR A 79 -0.40 4.50 2.19
C THR A 79 0.16 3.16 1.75
N ILE A 80 0.41 3.03 0.44
CA ILE A 80 1.26 2.00 -0.15
C ILE A 80 2.30 2.71 -1.01
N THR A 81 3.57 2.33 -0.85
CA THR A 81 4.67 2.89 -1.64
C THR A 81 5.47 1.75 -2.26
N ILE A 82 5.58 1.76 -3.59
CA ILE A 82 6.35 0.80 -4.38
C ILE A 82 7.60 1.52 -4.88
N THR A 83 8.79 0.97 -4.57
CA THR A 83 10.09 1.59 -4.85
C THR A 83 11.06 0.60 -5.48
N SER A 84 12.13 1.13 -6.08
CA SER A 84 13.23 0.35 -6.64
C SER A 84 12.75 -0.74 -7.63
N PRO A 85 11.93 -0.42 -8.62
CA PRO A 85 11.51 -1.40 -9.62
C PRO A 85 12.70 -1.87 -10.45
N THR A 86 12.72 -3.17 -10.76
CA THR A 86 13.75 -3.82 -11.57
C THR A 86 13.12 -4.78 -12.59
N GLY A 87 13.93 -5.23 -13.55
CA GLY A 87 13.48 -6.15 -14.60
C GLY A 87 12.62 -5.49 -15.68
N GLY A 88 12.00 -6.30 -16.53
CA GLY A 88 11.22 -5.83 -17.66
C GLY A 88 12.03 -4.98 -18.64
N TYR A 89 11.40 -4.04 -19.29
CA TYR A 89 12.01 -3.12 -20.26
C TYR A 89 12.26 -1.71 -19.68
N GLY A 90 12.14 -1.54 -18.34
CA GLY A 90 12.55 -0.33 -17.63
C GLY A 90 11.50 0.78 -17.54
N THR A 91 10.26 0.55 -17.97
CA THR A 91 9.13 1.45 -17.76
C THR A 91 8.00 0.72 -17.04
N TYR A 92 7.50 1.31 -15.94
CA TYR A 92 6.65 0.58 -15.01
C TYR A 92 5.31 1.25 -14.78
N GLU A 93 4.31 0.44 -14.51
CA GLU A 93 3.02 0.84 -13.95
C GLU A 93 2.66 -0.07 -12.78
N TYR A 94 1.92 0.50 -11.83
CA TYR A 94 1.59 -0.12 -10.56
C TYR A 94 0.09 -0.16 -10.34
N SER A 95 -0.36 -1.25 -9.72
CA SER A 95 -1.75 -1.45 -9.30
C SER A 95 -1.80 -1.82 -7.82
N ARG A 96 -2.86 -1.36 -7.13
CA ARG A 96 -3.20 -1.77 -5.74
C ARG A 96 -4.47 -2.63 -5.65
N ASN A 97 -5.11 -2.90 -6.78
CA ASN A 97 -6.41 -3.56 -6.86
C ASN A 97 -6.44 -4.74 -7.84
N GLY A 98 -5.34 -5.49 -7.87
CA GLY A 98 -5.24 -6.72 -8.68
C GLY A 98 -5.26 -6.45 -10.19
N GLY A 99 -4.73 -5.31 -10.63
CA GLY A 99 -4.65 -4.98 -12.05
C GLY A 99 -5.90 -4.34 -12.65
N THR A 100 -6.92 -4.02 -11.83
CA THR A 100 -8.14 -3.34 -12.31
C THR A 100 -7.83 -1.93 -12.80
N THR A 101 -6.96 -1.21 -12.08
CA THR A 101 -6.45 0.12 -12.49
C THR A 101 -4.95 0.18 -12.35
N TRP A 102 -4.30 0.98 -13.21
CA TRP A 102 -2.85 1.13 -13.27
C TRP A 102 -2.46 2.61 -13.28
N GLN A 103 -1.34 2.94 -12.63
CA GLN A 103 -0.73 4.27 -12.65
C GLN A 103 0.79 4.18 -12.74
N ALA A 104 1.44 5.23 -13.26
CA ALA A 104 2.90 5.29 -13.39
C ALA A 104 3.61 5.57 -12.05
N SER A 105 2.93 6.19 -11.10
CA SER A 105 3.48 6.43 -9.76
C SER A 105 3.33 5.19 -8.88
N GLY A 106 4.40 4.79 -8.18
CA GLY A 106 4.36 3.76 -7.15
C GLY A 106 3.76 4.20 -5.81
N SER A 107 3.28 5.46 -5.70
CA SER A 107 2.71 6.00 -4.47
C SER A 107 1.19 6.01 -4.51
N PHE A 108 0.56 5.35 -3.54
CA PHE A 108 -0.87 5.34 -3.29
C PHE A 108 -1.13 5.91 -1.91
N THR A 109 -1.96 6.94 -1.83
CA THR A 109 -2.29 7.67 -0.59
C THR A 109 -3.80 7.64 -0.33
N ASN A 110 -4.21 8.11 0.83
CA ASN A 110 -5.60 8.19 1.26
C ASN A 110 -6.32 6.83 1.21
N LEU A 111 -5.60 5.77 1.63
CA LEU A 111 -6.12 4.43 1.61
C LEU A 111 -6.96 4.15 2.85
N LEU A 112 -8.08 3.48 2.61
CA LEU A 112 -8.93 2.92 3.65
C LEU A 112 -8.27 1.70 4.31
N PRO A 113 -8.67 1.31 5.52
CA PRO A 113 -8.35 -0.03 6.02
C PRO A 113 -8.91 -1.10 5.09
N GLY A 114 -8.11 -2.13 4.82
CA GLY A 114 -8.51 -3.20 3.90
C GLY A 114 -7.34 -4.01 3.37
N SER A 115 -7.65 -4.95 2.50
CA SER A 115 -6.67 -5.78 1.81
C SER A 115 -6.48 -5.30 0.37
N TYR A 116 -5.23 -5.22 -0.05
CA TYR A 116 -4.82 -4.69 -1.35
C TYR A 116 -3.98 -5.74 -2.10
N ASN A 117 -4.34 -6.02 -3.34
CA ASN A 117 -3.54 -6.84 -4.23
C ASN A 117 -2.61 -5.93 -5.05
N VAL A 118 -1.33 -5.91 -4.65
CA VAL A 118 -0.31 -5.00 -5.20
C VAL A 118 0.43 -5.68 -6.34
N GLN A 119 0.47 -5.02 -7.50
CA GLN A 119 1.09 -5.56 -8.70
C GLN A 119 1.96 -4.51 -9.39
N ILE A 120 2.94 -4.98 -10.15
CA ILE A 120 3.75 -4.21 -11.09
C ILE A 120 3.59 -4.81 -12.50
N ARG A 121 3.60 -3.97 -13.53
CA ARG A 121 3.71 -4.40 -14.92
C ARG A 121 4.70 -3.55 -15.70
N ASP A 122 5.20 -4.12 -16.77
CA ASP A 122 5.91 -3.36 -17.77
C ASP A 122 4.93 -2.54 -18.62
N ARG A 123 5.18 -1.23 -18.75
CA ARG A 123 4.30 -0.34 -19.50
C ARG A 123 4.40 -0.56 -21.02
N ALA A 124 5.58 -0.95 -21.51
CA ALA A 124 5.77 -1.24 -22.93
C ALA A 124 5.19 -2.62 -23.32
N HIS A 125 5.15 -3.55 -22.37
CA HIS A 125 4.66 -4.91 -22.55
C HIS A 125 3.67 -5.27 -21.44
N ILE A 126 2.44 -4.76 -21.55
CA ILE A 126 1.40 -4.83 -20.51
C ILE A 126 0.97 -6.25 -20.09
N ALA A 127 1.34 -7.27 -20.88
CA ALA A 127 1.16 -8.67 -20.51
C ALA A 127 2.19 -9.16 -19.48
N CYS A 128 3.32 -8.44 -19.32
CA CYS A 128 4.34 -8.75 -18.33
C CYS A 128 3.91 -8.16 -16.99
N VAL A 129 3.19 -8.94 -16.18
CA VAL A 129 2.63 -8.55 -14.87
C VAL A 129 3.17 -9.47 -13.80
N ILE A 130 3.57 -8.91 -12.64
CA ILE A 130 3.95 -9.67 -11.44
C ILE A 130 3.13 -9.17 -10.24
N VAL A 131 2.68 -10.10 -9.42
CA VAL A 131 2.05 -9.82 -8.12
C VAL A 131 3.15 -9.64 -7.08
N LEU A 132 3.30 -8.41 -6.57
CA LEU A 132 4.28 -8.08 -5.51
C LEU A 132 3.76 -8.50 -4.12
N ASN A 133 2.48 -8.28 -3.86
CA ASN A 133 1.80 -8.71 -2.64
C ASN A 133 0.32 -8.95 -2.92
N PRO A 134 -0.18 -10.20 -2.84
CA PRO A 134 -1.56 -10.52 -3.18
C PRO A 134 -2.58 -10.05 -2.14
N ALA A 135 -2.17 -9.77 -0.89
CA ALA A 135 -3.06 -9.45 0.22
C ALA A 135 -2.38 -8.52 1.26
N LEU A 136 -1.82 -7.40 0.82
CA LEU A 136 -1.27 -6.38 1.72
C LEU A 136 -2.40 -5.78 2.57
N VAL A 137 -2.26 -5.86 3.90
CA VAL A 137 -3.27 -5.35 4.83
C VAL A 137 -2.90 -3.98 5.36
N ILE A 138 -3.80 -3.01 5.19
CA ILE A 138 -3.79 -1.74 5.89
C ILE A 138 -4.84 -1.81 7.00
N THR A 139 -4.43 -1.55 8.24
CA THR A 139 -5.31 -1.55 9.42
C THR A 139 -5.61 -0.13 9.89
N GLN A 140 -6.58 -0.01 10.80
CA GLN A 140 -6.83 1.20 11.58
C GLN A 140 -6.97 0.84 13.07
N PRO A 141 -6.69 1.78 14.01
CA PRO A 141 -6.95 1.54 15.41
C PRO A 141 -8.46 1.49 15.70
N ALA A 142 -8.83 0.93 16.85
CA ALA A 142 -10.21 0.99 17.33
C ALA A 142 -10.59 2.43 17.74
N VAL A 143 -11.88 2.71 17.79
CA VAL A 143 -12.42 4.02 18.23
C VAL A 143 -11.94 4.31 19.65
N LEU A 144 -11.48 5.54 19.90
CA LEU A 144 -11.18 6.01 21.25
C LEU A 144 -12.46 6.02 22.09
N SER A 145 -12.35 5.61 23.36
CA SER A 145 -13.44 5.67 24.33
C SER A 145 -12.89 5.78 25.76
N GLY A 146 -13.74 6.09 26.69
CA GLY A 146 -13.41 6.18 28.12
C GLY A 146 -14.66 6.43 28.95
N THR A 147 -14.60 6.09 30.23
CA THR A 147 -15.67 6.36 31.20
C THR A 147 -15.39 7.66 31.91
N VAL A 148 -16.37 8.55 31.99
CA VAL A 148 -16.27 9.83 32.70
C VAL A 148 -17.13 9.77 33.96
N ALA A 149 -16.51 10.09 35.13
CA ALA A 149 -17.19 10.28 36.39
C ALA A 149 -16.82 11.67 36.98
N SER A 150 -17.69 12.25 37.75
CA SER A 150 -17.46 13.54 38.40
C SER A 150 -18.03 13.60 39.83
N THR A 151 -17.44 14.44 40.64
CA THR A 151 -18.03 14.83 41.95
C THR A 151 -18.25 16.32 41.97
N ASN A 152 -19.37 16.75 42.58
CA ASN A 152 -19.66 18.17 42.79
C ASN A 152 -18.84 18.75 43.91
N VAL A 153 -18.76 20.07 43.96
CA VAL A 153 -18.16 20.80 45.07
C VAL A 153 -18.99 20.61 46.36
N THR A 154 -18.33 20.29 47.47
CA THR A 154 -19.01 19.88 48.73
C THR A 154 -19.61 21.04 49.52
N CYS A 155 -18.96 22.22 49.46
CA CYS A 155 -19.42 23.44 50.15
C CYS A 155 -19.32 24.64 49.22
N PHE A 156 -20.13 25.66 49.43
CA PHE A 156 -20.04 26.89 48.65
C PHE A 156 -18.60 27.44 48.65
N GLY A 157 -18.04 27.66 47.47
CA GLY A 157 -16.68 28.20 47.27
C GLY A 157 -15.52 27.25 47.58
N ALA A 158 -15.74 26.00 47.97
CA ALA A 158 -14.66 25.07 48.34
C ALA A 158 -13.75 24.67 47.18
N GLY A 159 -14.21 24.74 45.94
CA GLY A 159 -13.40 24.43 44.73
C GLY A 159 -12.78 23.04 44.75
N ASN A 160 -13.47 22.03 45.29
CA ASN A 160 -12.97 20.67 45.45
C ASN A 160 -13.70 19.63 44.59
N GLY A 161 -14.34 20.08 43.53
CA GLY A 161 -14.93 19.18 42.52
C GLY A 161 -13.87 18.32 41.81
N THR A 162 -14.28 17.19 41.28
CA THR A 162 -13.38 16.28 40.51
C THR A 162 -14.00 15.81 39.22
N ILE A 163 -13.14 15.51 38.24
CA ILE A 163 -13.48 14.74 37.05
C ILE A 163 -12.46 13.61 36.94
N THR A 164 -12.96 12.39 36.75
CA THR A 164 -12.12 11.20 36.52
C THR A 164 -12.48 10.57 35.19
N ILE A 165 -11.49 10.42 34.30
CA ILE A 165 -11.61 9.68 33.06
C ILE A 165 -10.87 8.36 33.27
N SER A 166 -11.57 7.24 33.13
CA SER A 166 -11.06 5.89 33.39
C SER A 166 -11.39 4.95 32.23
N ASN A 167 -10.79 3.74 32.26
CA ASN A 167 -10.98 2.70 31.27
C ASN A 167 -10.81 3.20 29.80
N PRO A 168 -9.71 3.89 29.48
CA PRO A 168 -9.48 4.33 28.12
C PRO A 168 -9.29 3.12 27.21
N LEU A 169 -9.91 3.13 26.02
CA LEU A 169 -9.80 2.09 25.00
C LEU A 169 -9.62 2.72 23.61
N GLY A 170 -9.16 1.91 22.67
CA GLY A 170 -8.94 2.31 21.28
C GLY A 170 -7.62 3.07 21.08
N GLY A 171 -7.44 3.66 19.91
CA GLY A 171 -6.18 4.28 19.53
C GLY A 171 -4.99 3.30 19.53
N TYR A 172 -3.81 3.81 19.85
CA TYR A 172 -2.56 3.04 19.95
C TYR A 172 -2.12 2.76 21.41
N GLY A 173 -3.00 3.00 22.37
CA GLY A 173 -2.81 2.58 23.77
C GLY A 173 -2.11 3.58 24.68
N THR A 174 -1.77 4.77 24.21
CA THR A 174 -1.29 5.88 25.02
C THR A 174 -2.26 7.05 24.94
N TYR A 175 -2.60 7.68 26.07
CA TYR A 175 -3.71 8.62 26.12
C TYR A 175 -3.35 9.96 26.72
N GLY A 176 -3.97 11.00 26.18
CA GLY A 176 -4.01 12.34 26.77
C GLY A 176 -5.46 12.72 27.07
N TYR A 177 -5.66 13.46 28.16
CA TYR A 177 -6.97 13.85 28.66
C TYR A 177 -7.08 15.35 28.78
N SER A 178 -8.25 15.89 28.47
CA SER A 178 -8.58 17.32 28.58
C SER A 178 -9.98 17.51 29.17
N ILE A 179 -10.16 18.58 29.93
CA ILE A 179 -11.47 19.01 30.45
C ILE A 179 -11.87 20.39 29.94
N ASN A 180 -11.09 20.99 29.05
CA ASN A 180 -11.30 22.35 28.49
C ASN A 180 -11.38 22.34 26.96
N GLY A 181 -11.98 21.28 26.38
CA GLY A 181 -12.21 21.19 24.96
C GLY A 181 -10.95 20.97 24.12
N GLY A 182 -9.86 20.47 24.73
CA GLY A 182 -8.61 20.19 24.01
C GLY A 182 -7.60 21.34 24.05
N THR A 183 -7.85 22.41 24.81
CA THR A 183 -6.91 23.55 24.95
C THR A 183 -5.64 23.11 25.68
N THR A 184 -5.78 22.32 26.74
CA THR A 184 -4.66 21.73 27.49
C THR A 184 -4.89 20.23 27.67
N TRP A 185 -3.79 19.50 27.75
CA TRP A 185 -3.78 18.02 27.83
C TRP A 185 -2.82 17.55 28.93
N GLN A 186 -3.20 16.50 29.64
CA GLN A 186 -2.35 15.78 30.58
C GLN A 186 -2.44 14.27 30.37
N SER A 187 -1.47 13.51 30.88
CA SER A 187 -1.44 12.05 30.80
C SER A 187 -2.28 11.35 31.87
N SER A 188 -2.61 12.05 32.95
CA SER A 188 -3.51 11.53 34.01
C SER A 188 -4.96 11.82 33.64
N GLY A 189 -5.84 10.83 33.79
CA GLY A 189 -7.28 11.01 33.65
C GLY A 189 -7.97 11.62 34.89
N ILE A 190 -7.20 12.02 35.92
CA ILE A 190 -7.73 12.57 37.18
C ILE A 190 -7.54 14.10 37.21
N PHE A 191 -8.61 14.84 37.38
CA PHE A 191 -8.65 16.27 37.54
C PHE A 191 -9.33 16.57 38.89
N SER A 192 -8.67 17.36 39.74
CA SER A 192 -9.13 17.74 41.07
C SER A 192 -9.05 19.25 41.28
N GLY A 193 -9.64 19.73 42.35
CA GLY A 193 -9.62 21.17 42.66
C GLY A 193 -10.52 22.00 41.72
N LEU A 194 -11.58 21.37 41.17
CA LEU A 194 -12.43 21.99 40.15
C LEU A 194 -13.50 22.89 40.81
N SER A 195 -13.67 24.06 40.23
CA SER A 195 -14.76 24.98 40.57
C SER A 195 -16.08 24.58 39.91
N PRO A 196 -17.23 25.06 40.38
CA PRO A 196 -18.50 24.90 39.67
C PRO A 196 -18.42 25.53 38.29
N ALA A 197 -18.58 24.72 37.25
CA ALA A 197 -18.54 25.14 35.85
C ALA A 197 -19.01 24.01 34.91
N THR A 198 -19.12 24.34 33.63
CA THR A 198 -19.31 23.36 32.57
C THR A 198 -17.97 23.03 31.94
N TYR A 199 -17.67 21.74 31.82
CA TYR A 199 -16.42 21.20 31.32
C TYR A 199 -16.65 20.42 30.04
N ASN A 200 -15.81 20.64 29.03
CA ASN A 200 -15.78 19.84 27.78
C ASN A 200 -14.68 18.79 27.93
N VAL A 201 -15.10 17.54 28.19
CA VAL A 201 -14.20 16.42 28.48
C VAL A 201 -13.83 15.68 27.20
N ARG A 202 -12.54 15.54 26.94
CA ARG A 202 -12.01 14.91 25.75
C ARG A 202 -10.91 13.90 26.09
N ILE A 203 -10.72 12.93 25.18
CA ILE A 203 -9.59 12.00 25.16
C ILE A 203 -8.93 12.06 23.79
N ARG A 204 -7.61 11.89 23.72
CA ARG A 204 -6.86 11.73 22.50
C ARG A 204 -5.87 10.58 22.60
N ASP A 205 -5.44 10.07 21.46
CA ASP A 205 -4.25 9.23 21.36
C ASP A 205 -3.00 10.13 21.53
N ALA A 206 -2.10 9.77 22.45
CA ALA A 206 -0.90 10.58 22.71
C ALA A 206 0.18 10.39 21.63
N ALA A 207 0.21 9.21 20.96
CA ALA A 207 1.11 8.95 19.82
C ALA A 207 0.64 9.68 18.55
N TRP A 208 -0.67 9.86 18.40
CA TRP A 208 -1.31 10.56 17.28
C TRP A 208 -2.27 11.64 17.79
N PRO A 209 -1.76 12.82 18.20
CA PRO A 209 -2.55 13.86 18.90
C PRO A 209 -3.75 14.40 18.12
N THR A 210 -3.80 14.22 16.80
CA THR A 210 -4.94 14.57 15.96
C THR A 210 -6.11 13.57 16.10
N CYS A 211 -5.85 12.38 16.68
CA CYS A 211 -6.86 11.39 16.98
C CYS A 211 -7.48 11.70 18.34
N GLU A 212 -8.54 12.49 18.35
CA GLU A 212 -9.24 12.91 19.57
C GLU A 212 -10.75 12.79 19.42
N ILE A 213 -11.43 12.54 20.54
CA ILE A 213 -12.90 12.54 20.62
C ILE A 213 -13.38 13.30 21.86
N THR A 214 -14.61 13.75 21.82
CA THR A 214 -15.32 14.29 22.96
C THR A 214 -16.04 13.16 23.71
N LEU A 215 -15.72 12.99 25.00
CA LEU A 215 -16.40 12.05 25.89
C LEU A 215 -17.67 12.65 26.49
N ASN A 216 -17.61 13.94 26.87
CA ASN A 216 -18.76 14.70 27.34
C ASN A 216 -18.55 16.19 26.98
N ALA A 217 -19.41 16.74 26.13
CA ALA A 217 -19.28 18.12 25.66
C ALA A 217 -19.66 19.19 26.71
N ALA A 218 -20.47 18.82 27.72
CA ALA A 218 -21.03 19.76 28.67
C ALA A 218 -21.24 19.12 30.06
N LEU A 219 -20.17 18.56 30.65
CA LEU A 219 -20.21 18.04 32.02
C LEU A 219 -20.33 19.18 33.02
N VAL A 220 -21.36 19.15 33.85
CA VAL A 220 -21.58 20.21 34.83
C VAL A 220 -21.12 19.75 36.23
N ILE A 221 -20.25 20.57 36.86
CA ILE A 221 -19.95 20.51 38.29
C ILE A 221 -20.73 21.62 38.97
N THR A 222 -21.50 21.29 39.98
CA THR A 222 -22.31 22.22 40.78
C THR A 222 -21.72 22.44 42.18
N GLN A 223 -22.24 23.43 42.92
CA GLN A 223 -21.98 23.62 44.34
C GLN A 223 -23.30 23.86 45.10
N PRO A 224 -23.37 23.60 46.40
CA PRO A 224 -24.53 23.96 47.23
C PRO A 224 -24.69 25.49 47.35
N ALA A 225 -25.86 25.91 47.74
CA ALA A 225 -26.12 27.30 48.06
C ALA A 225 -25.35 27.77 49.33
N VAL A 226 -25.16 29.05 49.44
CA VAL A 226 -24.60 29.67 50.67
C VAL A 226 -25.54 29.38 51.86
N LEU A 227 -24.97 28.98 53.00
CA LEU A 227 -25.71 28.90 54.27
C LEU A 227 -26.13 30.29 54.71
N SER A 228 -27.39 30.51 54.95
CA SER A 228 -27.97 31.77 55.45
C SER A 228 -28.33 31.68 56.93
#